data_4b01457d254ae58f23ea937aa2385d78
#
_entry.id   4b01457d254ae58f23ea937aa2385d78
#
_cell.length_a   1.000
_cell.length_b   1.000
_cell.length_c   1.000
_cell.angle_alpha   90.00
_cell.angle_beta   90.00
_cell.angle_gamma   90.00
#
_symmetry.space_group_name_H-M   'P 1'
#
loop_
_entity.id
_entity.type
_entity.pdbx_description
1 polymer ?
#
loop_
_entity_poly.entity_id
_entity_poly.type
_entity_poly.pdbx_seq_one_letter_code
_entity_poly.pdbx_strand_id
1 'polypeptide(L)'
;SKIVYKNTQQNSTDCQDVYFFRQNSVKMCFSLDSEKFSRPLNVSLLLLGEFQARNAAVASLAVKTVFPNLDESIIEKGLEKTVLPGRFEPVDLSTSRFENISNLILDGAHTVKSIGFTMDTFCNLFSNAKTDSYLLFACASDKKAEEIAELFKGKFSHIILTVPGGTKESDFPRLKAAFEKSGIEYTAIPDYLKAIPYILSKAAEEKATVLVTGSFYLVAEVKKYLLAQKTIIQFSH
;
A
#
# COMPACT_ATOMS: atom_id res chain seq x y z
N SER A 1 -28.14 -4.02 -7.28
CA SER A 1 -27.47 -4.97 -6.38
C SER A 1 -26.82 -4.20 -5.24
N LYS A 2 -27.11 -4.57 -4.00
CA LYS A 2 -26.57 -3.94 -2.81
C LYS A 2 -25.30 -4.70 -2.44
N ILE A 3 -24.13 -4.07 -2.54
CA ILE A 3 -22.90 -4.63 -2.04
C ILE A 3 -22.92 -4.45 -0.52
N VAL A 4 -23.01 -5.54 0.22
CA VAL A 4 -23.00 -5.53 1.69
C VAL A 4 -21.60 -5.86 2.15
N TYR A 5 -20.93 -4.90 2.78
CA TYR A 5 -19.68 -5.12 3.49
C TYR A 5 -20.02 -5.42 4.96
N LYS A 6 -19.64 -6.57 5.45
CA LYS A 6 -19.63 -6.86 6.88
C LYS A 6 -18.23 -6.62 7.39
N ASN A 7 -18.02 -5.50 8.05
CA ASN A 7 -16.86 -5.28 8.90
C ASN A 7 -17.20 -5.86 10.28
N THR A 8 -16.76 -7.05 10.59
CA THR A 8 -17.03 -7.68 11.89
C THR A 8 -15.70 -7.99 12.58
N GLN A 9 -15.36 -7.14 13.53
CA GLN A 9 -14.47 -7.51 14.63
C GLN A 9 -15.29 -8.39 15.61
N GLN A 10 -15.46 -9.69 15.37
CA GLN A 10 -15.74 -10.69 16.41
C GLN A 10 -15.99 -12.07 15.80
N ASN A 11 -15.32 -13.08 16.38
CA ASN A 11 -15.43 -14.53 16.30
C ASN A 11 -16.69 -15.11 15.63
N SER A 12 -16.62 -15.43 14.36
CA SER A 12 -17.43 -16.44 13.70
C SER A 12 -16.71 -17.00 12.48
N THR A 13 -16.98 -18.24 12.12
CA THR A 13 -16.31 -19.04 11.10
C THR A 13 -16.63 -18.60 9.65
N ASP A 14 -17.34 -17.50 9.45
CA ASP A 14 -17.72 -16.95 8.16
C ASP A 14 -16.79 -15.79 7.79
N CYS A 15 -16.29 -15.79 6.58
CA CYS A 15 -15.36 -14.83 5.99
C CYS A 15 -15.42 -13.43 6.63
N GLN A 16 -14.54 -13.22 7.59
CA GLN A 16 -14.35 -11.92 8.25
C GLN A 16 -13.20 -11.22 7.55
N ASP A 17 -13.19 -9.88 7.57
CA ASP A 17 -11.99 -9.08 7.30
C ASP A 17 -10.91 -9.44 8.33
N VAL A 18 -10.22 -10.55 8.10
CA VAL A 18 -9.17 -11.03 8.98
C VAL A 18 -7.84 -10.69 8.34
N TYR A 19 -7.22 -9.63 8.82
CA TYR A 19 -5.87 -9.28 8.47
C TYR A 19 -4.92 -10.23 9.21
N PHE A 20 -4.44 -11.26 8.52
CA PHE A 20 -3.37 -12.10 9.05
C PHE A 20 -2.01 -11.56 8.63
N PHE A 21 -1.29 -10.98 9.58
CA PHE A 21 0.14 -10.80 9.47
C PHE A 21 0.85 -12.09 9.92
N ARG A 22 1.24 -12.92 8.98
CA ARG A 22 2.35 -13.85 9.16
C ARG A 22 3.42 -13.46 8.15
N GLN A 23 4.66 -13.59 8.55
CA GLN A 23 5.90 -13.09 7.95
C GLN A 23 6.01 -13.02 6.41
N ASN A 24 5.15 -13.65 5.60
CA ASN A 24 5.21 -13.64 4.13
C ASN A 24 3.85 -13.69 3.42
N SER A 25 2.72 -13.54 4.11
CA SER A 25 1.42 -13.48 3.43
C SER A 25 0.40 -12.71 4.25
N VAL A 26 0.06 -11.52 3.77
CA VAL A 26 -1.06 -10.74 4.27
C VAL A 26 -2.21 -10.95 3.30
N LYS A 27 -3.36 -11.39 3.79
CA LYS A 27 -4.56 -11.64 3.01
C LYS A 27 -5.74 -10.89 3.60
N MET A 28 -6.63 -10.42 2.74
CA MET A 28 -7.91 -9.86 3.13
C MET A 28 -9.03 -10.76 2.64
N CYS A 29 -9.90 -11.22 3.56
CA CYS A 29 -11.06 -12.01 3.20
C CYS A 29 -12.30 -11.13 3.08
N PHE A 30 -13.14 -11.37 2.09
CA PHE A 30 -14.46 -10.74 1.98
C PHE A 30 -15.50 -11.70 1.41
N SER A 31 -16.77 -11.43 1.69
CA SER A 31 -17.91 -12.13 1.10
C SER A 31 -18.72 -11.15 0.25
N LEU A 32 -19.13 -11.58 -0.95
CA LEU A 32 -20.00 -10.83 -1.85
C LEU A 32 -21.27 -11.64 -2.11
N ASP A 33 -22.41 -11.10 -1.68
CA ASP A 33 -23.72 -11.62 -1.99
C ASP A 33 -24.44 -10.76 -3.05
N SER A 34 -24.99 -11.39 -4.08
CA SER A 34 -25.72 -10.73 -5.17
C SER A 34 -26.63 -11.72 -5.88
N GLU A 35 -27.78 -11.25 -6.35
CA GLU A 35 -28.73 -12.00 -7.17
C GLU A 35 -28.12 -12.59 -8.46
N LYS A 36 -26.95 -12.09 -8.88
CA LYS A 36 -26.24 -12.60 -10.06
C LYS A 36 -25.48 -13.90 -9.80
N PHE A 37 -25.30 -14.27 -8.56
CA PHE A 37 -24.56 -15.46 -8.15
C PHE A 37 -25.51 -16.51 -7.58
N SER A 38 -25.20 -17.79 -7.83
CA SER A 38 -25.98 -18.91 -7.26
C SER A 38 -25.70 -19.10 -5.76
N ARG A 39 -24.57 -18.57 -5.27
CA ARG A 39 -24.16 -18.54 -3.87
C ARG A 39 -23.29 -17.31 -3.60
N PRO A 40 -23.13 -16.87 -2.35
CA PRO A 40 -22.15 -15.84 -2.02
C PRO A 40 -20.73 -16.24 -2.48
N LEU A 41 -19.99 -15.28 -3.05
CA LEU A 41 -18.55 -15.43 -3.29
C LEU A 41 -17.80 -15.22 -1.97
N ASN A 42 -16.86 -16.13 -1.67
CA ASN A 42 -15.97 -16.02 -0.52
C ASN A 42 -14.53 -15.98 -1.03
N VAL A 43 -13.87 -14.86 -0.86
CA VAL A 43 -12.59 -14.58 -1.51
C VAL A 43 -11.53 -14.18 -0.50
N SER A 44 -10.34 -14.73 -0.63
CA SER A 44 -9.15 -14.35 0.11
C SER A 44 -8.18 -13.62 -0.82
N LEU A 45 -8.17 -12.28 -0.76
CA LEU A 45 -7.34 -11.43 -1.62
C LEU A 45 -5.92 -11.30 -1.08
N LEU A 46 -4.95 -11.26 -1.98
CA LEU A 46 -3.59 -10.79 -1.72
C LEU A 46 -3.49 -9.25 -1.67
N LEU A 47 -4.51 -8.57 -2.22
CA LEU A 47 -4.62 -7.12 -2.22
C LEU A 47 -5.25 -6.64 -0.91
N LEU A 48 -4.59 -5.73 -0.21
CA LEU A 48 -5.01 -5.23 1.07
C LEU A 48 -5.82 -3.93 0.97
N GLY A 49 -6.69 -3.73 1.95
CA GLY A 49 -7.52 -2.54 2.09
C GLY A 49 -8.98 -2.78 1.63
N GLU A 50 -9.92 -2.25 2.40
CA GLU A 50 -11.37 -2.39 2.12
C GLU A 50 -11.75 -1.95 0.70
N PHE A 51 -11.08 -0.91 0.19
CA PHE A 51 -11.32 -0.44 -1.18
C PHE A 51 -10.98 -1.50 -2.26
N GLN A 52 -10.06 -2.43 -1.98
CA GLN A 52 -9.76 -3.54 -2.88
C GLN A 52 -10.86 -4.61 -2.86
N ALA A 53 -11.49 -4.85 -1.71
CA ALA A 53 -12.69 -5.68 -1.67
C ALA A 53 -13.82 -5.09 -2.52
N ARG A 54 -14.01 -3.76 -2.47
CA ARG A 54 -14.98 -3.06 -3.33
C ARG A 54 -14.64 -3.19 -4.81
N ASN A 55 -13.38 -3.03 -5.17
CA ASN A 55 -12.92 -3.21 -6.56
C ASN A 55 -13.14 -4.66 -7.03
N ALA A 56 -12.81 -5.64 -6.20
CA ALA A 56 -13.03 -7.05 -6.50
C ALA A 56 -14.52 -7.38 -6.66
N ALA A 57 -15.40 -6.81 -5.81
CA ALA A 57 -16.84 -6.97 -5.94
C ALA A 57 -17.37 -6.42 -7.28
N VAL A 58 -16.94 -5.21 -7.67
CA VAL A 58 -17.30 -4.60 -8.96
C VAL A 58 -16.80 -5.47 -10.13
N ALA A 59 -15.55 -5.94 -10.06
CA ALA A 59 -14.98 -6.81 -11.10
C ALA A 59 -15.75 -8.14 -11.22
N SER A 60 -16.12 -8.74 -10.08
CA SER A 60 -16.92 -9.99 -10.05
C SER A 60 -18.28 -9.80 -10.71
N LEU A 61 -18.98 -8.72 -10.37
CA LEU A 61 -20.28 -8.39 -10.95
C LEU A 61 -20.18 -8.12 -12.46
N ALA A 62 -19.14 -7.43 -12.89
CA ALA A 62 -18.89 -7.15 -14.31
C ALA A 62 -18.64 -8.45 -15.08
N VAL A 63 -17.76 -9.31 -14.57
CA VAL A 63 -17.45 -10.63 -15.19
C VAL A 63 -18.72 -11.48 -15.26
N LYS A 64 -19.48 -11.61 -14.18
CA LYS A 64 -20.72 -12.40 -14.15
C LYS A 64 -21.81 -11.84 -15.07
N THR A 65 -21.81 -10.52 -15.29
CA THR A 65 -22.74 -9.89 -16.24
C THR A 65 -22.41 -10.25 -17.69
N VAL A 66 -21.14 -10.32 -18.04
CA VAL A 66 -20.67 -10.68 -19.40
C VAL A 66 -20.73 -12.20 -19.60
N PHE A 67 -20.43 -12.97 -18.56
CA PHE A 67 -20.38 -14.44 -18.59
C PHE A 67 -21.32 -15.03 -17.53
N PRO A 68 -22.66 -15.01 -17.76
CA PRO A 68 -23.66 -15.40 -16.74
C PRO A 68 -23.54 -16.86 -16.29
N ASN A 69 -23.03 -17.74 -17.15
CA ASN A 69 -22.85 -19.16 -16.85
C ASN A 69 -21.47 -19.52 -16.26
N LEU A 70 -20.60 -18.52 -16.02
CA LEU A 70 -19.30 -18.77 -15.41
C LEU A 70 -19.48 -19.21 -13.96
N ASP A 71 -18.81 -20.32 -13.60
CA ASP A 71 -18.83 -20.85 -12.23
C ASP A 71 -18.18 -19.87 -11.26
N GLU A 72 -18.80 -19.67 -10.10
CA GLU A 72 -18.35 -18.75 -9.05
C GLU A 72 -16.94 -19.09 -8.56
N SER A 73 -16.58 -20.37 -8.51
CA SER A 73 -15.24 -20.81 -8.09
C SER A 73 -14.11 -20.34 -9.01
N ILE A 74 -14.43 -20.10 -10.30
CA ILE A 74 -13.45 -19.55 -11.25
C ILE A 74 -13.19 -18.10 -10.95
N ILE A 75 -14.24 -17.32 -10.62
CA ILE A 75 -14.11 -15.91 -10.22
C ILE A 75 -13.31 -15.82 -8.92
N GLU A 76 -13.64 -16.62 -7.90
CA GLU A 76 -12.94 -16.67 -6.62
C GLU A 76 -11.45 -16.96 -6.82
N LYS A 77 -11.11 -18.04 -7.54
CA LYS A 77 -9.71 -18.42 -7.85
C LYS A 77 -8.95 -17.34 -8.64
N GLY A 78 -9.64 -16.64 -9.56
CA GLY A 78 -9.07 -15.53 -10.31
C GLY A 78 -8.69 -14.37 -9.40
N LEU A 79 -9.61 -13.98 -8.51
CA LEU A 79 -9.38 -12.90 -7.54
C LEU A 79 -8.28 -13.23 -6.55
N GLU A 80 -8.25 -14.47 -6.02
CA GLU A 80 -7.24 -14.92 -5.05
C GLU A 80 -5.80 -14.89 -5.60
N LYS A 81 -5.65 -15.02 -6.91
CA LYS A 81 -4.35 -14.96 -7.60
C LYS A 81 -3.97 -13.57 -8.07
N THR A 82 -4.89 -12.60 -7.93
CA THR A 82 -4.66 -11.25 -8.45
C THR A 82 -3.59 -10.53 -7.64
N VAL A 83 -2.56 -10.06 -8.34
CA VAL A 83 -1.48 -9.22 -7.80
C VAL A 83 -1.42 -7.94 -8.62
N LEU A 84 -1.41 -6.79 -7.94
CA LEU A 84 -1.27 -5.47 -8.55
C LEU A 84 -0.07 -4.75 -7.93
N PRO A 85 1.08 -4.70 -8.60
CA PRO A 85 2.26 -4.04 -8.08
C PRO A 85 2.00 -2.58 -7.73
N GLY A 86 2.52 -2.14 -6.58
CA GLY A 86 2.35 -0.77 -6.09
C GLY A 86 0.92 -0.44 -5.63
N ARG A 87 0.15 -1.44 -5.23
CA ARG A 87 -1.18 -1.29 -4.61
C ARG A 87 -1.17 -1.87 -3.21
N PHE A 88 -0.77 -1.06 -2.23
CA PHE A 88 -0.53 -1.45 -0.85
C PHE A 88 0.27 -2.76 -0.77
N GLU A 89 1.35 -2.81 -1.54
CA GLU A 89 2.17 -3.99 -1.78
C GLU A 89 3.17 -4.18 -0.63
N PRO A 90 3.04 -5.22 0.20
CA PRO A 90 4.10 -5.59 1.13
C PRO A 90 5.28 -6.19 0.37
N VAL A 91 6.49 -5.75 0.70
CA VAL A 91 7.72 -6.21 0.06
C VAL A 91 8.43 -7.21 0.96
N ASP A 92 8.76 -8.38 0.41
CA ASP A 92 9.63 -9.34 1.09
C ASP A 92 11.10 -8.87 1.04
N LEU A 93 11.65 -8.59 2.20
CA LEU A 93 13.03 -8.15 2.40
C LEU A 93 13.93 -9.22 3.02
N SER A 94 13.43 -10.45 3.23
CA SER A 94 14.14 -11.54 3.93
C SER A 94 15.51 -11.91 3.33
N THR A 95 15.75 -11.58 2.06
CA THR A 95 17.00 -11.84 1.35
C THR A 95 17.73 -10.55 0.98
N SER A 96 17.45 -9.45 1.67
CA SER A 96 18.06 -8.15 1.40
C SER A 96 18.86 -7.65 2.60
N ARG A 97 19.76 -6.69 2.39
CA ARG A 97 20.44 -6.00 3.50
C ARG A 97 19.50 -5.18 4.39
N PHE A 98 18.24 -5.10 4.03
CA PHE A 98 17.18 -4.40 4.76
C PHE A 98 16.22 -5.35 5.47
N GLU A 99 16.61 -6.60 5.73
CA GLU A 99 15.80 -7.62 6.38
C GLU A 99 15.28 -7.23 7.78
N ASN A 100 15.97 -6.28 8.44
CA ASN A 100 15.58 -5.76 9.75
C ASN A 100 14.41 -4.75 9.70
N ILE A 101 14.02 -4.25 8.53
CA ILE A 101 12.80 -3.43 8.40
C ILE A 101 11.60 -4.29 8.76
N SER A 102 10.80 -3.84 9.73
CA SER A 102 9.63 -4.61 10.19
C SER A 102 8.63 -4.85 9.06
N ASN A 103 8.30 -3.82 8.30
CA ASN A 103 7.46 -3.90 7.11
C ASN A 103 7.86 -2.80 6.11
N LEU A 104 7.87 -3.14 4.83
CA LEU A 104 7.98 -2.16 3.74
C LEU A 104 6.74 -2.27 2.86
N ILE A 105 5.96 -1.20 2.80
CA ILE A 105 4.73 -1.12 2.02
C ILE A 105 4.92 -0.12 0.88
N LEU A 106 4.62 -0.55 -0.35
CA LEU A 106 4.68 0.29 -1.54
C LEU A 106 3.25 0.55 -2.07
N ASP A 107 2.87 1.82 -2.15
CA ASP A 107 1.56 2.19 -2.69
C ASP A 107 1.66 3.41 -3.62
N GLY A 108 1.13 3.29 -4.82
CA GLY A 108 1.12 4.35 -5.83
C GLY A 108 -0.03 5.36 -5.71
N ALA A 109 -0.72 5.41 -4.57
CA ALA A 109 -1.76 6.41 -4.31
C ALA A 109 -1.19 7.83 -4.44
N HIS A 110 -1.95 8.72 -5.07
CA HIS A 110 -1.48 10.07 -5.40
C HIS A 110 -2.59 11.13 -5.47
N THR A 111 -3.81 10.78 -5.06
CA THR A 111 -4.93 11.71 -4.87
C THR A 111 -5.32 11.72 -3.40
N VAL A 112 -5.96 12.79 -2.93
CA VAL A 112 -6.44 12.88 -1.54
C VAL A 112 -7.25 11.64 -1.15
N LYS A 113 -8.19 11.22 -2.01
CA LYS A 113 -9.04 10.05 -1.75
C LYS A 113 -8.24 8.75 -1.69
N SER A 114 -7.32 8.52 -2.66
CA SER A 114 -6.54 7.28 -2.68
C SER A 114 -5.53 7.21 -1.53
N ILE A 115 -4.89 8.34 -1.18
CA ILE A 115 -4.04 8.43 0.01
C ILE A 115 -4.86 8.18 1.28
N GLY A 116 -6.09 8.70 1.38
CA GLY A 116 -7.00 8.40 2.50
C GLY A 116 -7.19 6.90 2.68
N PHE A 117 -7.52 6.17 1.62
CA PHE A 117 -7.67 4.70 1.68
C PHE A 117 -6.37 3.98 2.06
N THR A 118 -5.23 4.45 1.54
CA THR A 118 -3.91 3.92 1.92
C THR A 118 -3.66 4.13 3.41
N MET A 119 -3.96 5.33 3.94
CA MET A 119 -3.78 5.65 5.34
C MET A 119 -4.72 4.87 6.25
N ASP A 120 -5.99 4.72 5.87
CA ASP A 120 -6.95 3.89 6.61
C ASP A 120 -6.42 2.45 6.74
N THR A 121 -5.95 1.88 5.63
CA THR A 121 -5.37 0.53 5.63
C THR A 121 -4.10 0.45 6.47
N PHE A 122 -3.19 1.42 6.32
CA PHE A 122 -1.93 1.48 7.05
C PHE A 122 -2.17 1.61 8.56
N CYS A 123 -3.02 2.54 8.98
CA CYS A 123 -3.35 2.72 10.39
C CYS A 123 -4.03 1.48 10.98
N ASN A 124 -4.97 0.86 10.28
CA ASN A 124 -5.65 -0.36 10.76
C ASN A 124 -4.67 -1.52 10.98
N LEU A 125 -3.63 -1.64 10.14
CA LEU A 125 -2.66 -2.73 10.24
C LEU A 125 -1.54 -2.45 11.25
N PHE A 126 -1.10 -1.19 11.37
CA PHE A 126 0.16 -0.85 12.05
C PHE A 126 0.02 0.09 13.26
N SER A 127 -1.16 0.71 13.53
CA SER A 127 -1.31 1.66 14.67
C SER A 127 -1.00 1.05 16.04
N ASN A 128 -1.12 -0.26 16.19
CA ASN A 128 -0.84 -0.99 17.42
C ASN A 128 0.57 -1.60 17.44
N ALA A 129 1.35 -1.41 16.36
CA ALA A 129 2.72 -1.91 16.32
C ALA A 129 3.59 -1.09 17.29
N LYS A 130 4.43 -1.78 18.06
CA LYS A 130 5.42 -1.12 18.95
C LYS A 130 6.64 -0.58 18.17
N THR A 131 6.51 -0.44 16.87
CA THR A 131 7.59 -0.03 15.96
C THR A 131 7.30 1.35 15.41
N ASP A 132 8.35 2.13 15.21
CA ASP A 132 8.26 3.41 14.53
C ASP A 132 7.74 3.26 13.11
N SER A 133 7.02 4.29 12.65
CA SER A 133 6.48 4.33 11.30
C SER A 133 7.14 5.46 10.50
N TYR A 134 7.67 5.12 9.33
CA TYR A 134 8.38 6.01 8.43
C TYR A 134 7.61 6.22 7.14
N LEU A 135 7.61 7.44 6.64
CA LEU A 135 6.99 7.80 5.36
C LEU A 135 8.05 8.31 4.37
N LEU A 136 8.14 7.70 3.20
CA LEU A 136 8.77 8.30 2.02
C LEU A 136 7.67 8.80 1.08
N PHE A 137 7.63 10.11 0.87
CA PHE A 137 6.56 10.74 0.11
C PHE A 137 7.08 11.64 -1.00
N ALA A 138 6.43 11.54 -2.15
CA ALA A 138 6.58 12.47 -3.26
C ALA A 138 5.26 12.59 -4.01
N CYS A 139 4.97 13.76 -4.56
CA CYS A 139 3.83 13.91 -5.44
C CYS A 139 4.15 14.78 -6.67
N ALA A 140 3.37 14.60 -7.71
CA ALA A 140 3.45 15.43 -8.90
C ALA A 140 2.88 16.83 -8.65
N SER A 141 3.32 17.80 -9.46
CA SER A 141 2.93 19.20 -9.33
C SER A 141 1.43 19.47 -9.47
N ASP A 142 0.71 18.60 -10.19
CA ASP A 142 -0.74 18.67 -10.39
C ASP A 142 -1.58 18.14 -9.22
N LYS A 143 -0.94 17.65 -8.14
CA LYS A 143 -1.64 17.07 -7.00
C LYS A 143 -1.90 18.09 -5.89
N LYS A 144 -2.88 17.81 -5.07
CA LYS A 144 -3.32 18.65 -3.94
C LYS A 144 -2.46 18.37 -2.71
N ALA A 145 -1.20 18.82 -2.74
CA ALA A 145 -0.20 18.54 -1.71
C ALA A 145 -0.67 18.96 -0.31
N GLU A 146 -1.37 20.09 -0.20
CA GLU A 146 -1.87 20.66 1.05
C GLU A 146 -2.93 19.77 1.71
N GLU A 147 -3.90 19.28 0.92
CA GLU A 147 -4.95 18.37 1.41
C GLU A 147 -4.36 16.99 1.75
N ILE A 148 -3.34 16.55 1.02
CA ILE A 148 -2.67 15.26 1.27
C ILE A 148 -1.81 15.31 2.54
N ALA A 149 -1.08 16.41 2.79
CA ALA A 149 -0.23 16.55 3.96
C ALA A 149 -1.05 16.36 5.27
N GLU A 150 -2.25 16.92 5.35
CA GLU A 150 -3.13 16.77 6.52
C GLU A 150 -3.46 15.31 6.86
N LEU A 151 -3.48 14.42 5.87
CA LEU A 151 -3.74 12.98 6.09
C LEU A 151 -2.61 12.26 6.84
N PHE A 152 -1.41 12.84 6.82
CA PHE A 152 -0.22 12.25 7.45
C PHE A 152 0.04 12.77 8.88
N LYS A 153 -0.65 13.81 9.30
CA LYS A 153 -0.42 14.50 10.57
C LYS A 153 -0.51 13.53 11.76
N GLY A 154 0.57 13.44 12.54
CA GLY A 154 0.66 12.59 13.72
C GLY A 154 0.63 11.08 13.46
N LYS A 155 0.88 10.64 12.22
CA LYS A 155 0.84 9.22 11.84
C LYS A 155 2.21 8.56 11.68
N PHE A 156 3.25 9.35 11.53
CA PHE A 156 4.61 8.88 11.29
C PHE A 156 5.59 9.54 12.25
N SER A 157 6.55 8.77 12.74
CA SER A 157 7.66 9.29 13.56
C SER A 157 8.70 10.00 12.68
N HIS A 158 8.85 9.58 11.43
CA HIS A 158 9.76 10.22 10.48
C HIS A 158 9.13 10.31 9.09
N ILE A 159 9.21 11.50 8.50
CA ILE A 159 8.72 11.77 7.14
C ILE A 159 9.87 12.30 6.30
N ILE A 160 10.12 11.65 5.17
CA ILE A 160 11.09 12.08 4.17
C ILE A 160 10.33 12.53 2.93
N LEU A 161 10.53 13.78 2.53
CA LEU A 161 10.00 14.34 1.30
C LEU A 161 11.06 14.27 0.20
N THR A 162 10.65 13.82 -0.99
CA THR A 162 11.51 13.72 -2.17
C THR A 162 10.72 14.04 -3.44
N VAL A 163 11.36 13.93 -4.62
CA VAL A 163 10.68 14.01 -5.91
C VAL A 163 10.28 12.61 -6.40
N PRO A 164 9.25 12.48 -7.27
CA PRO A 164 8.72 11.18 -7.68
C PRO A 164 9.63 10.37 -8.62
N GLY A 165 10.72 10.97 -9.11
CA GLY A 165 11.64 10.36 -10.05
C GLY A 165 12.06 11.34 -11.14
N GLY A 166 12.92 10.92 -12.07
CA GLY A 166 13.48 11.81 -13.10
C GLY A 166 12.51 12.18 -14.23
N THR A 167 11.40 11.48 -14.39
CA THR A 167 10.49 11.63 -15.55
C THR A 167 9.18 12.35 -15.23
N LYS A 168 8.84 12.51 -13.96
CA LYS A 168 7.59 13.14 -13.54
C LYS A 168 7.87 14.50 -12.92
N GLU A 169 7.27 15.53 -13.49
CA GLU A 169 7.34 16.88 -12.97
C GLU A 169 6.75 16.98 -11.56
N SER A 170 7.46 17.68 -10.68
CA SER A 170 7.05 17.92 -9.30
C SER A 170 7.42 19.33 -8.86
N ASP A 171 6.62 19.90 -7.99
CA ASP A 171 6.88 21.18 -7.34
C ASP A 171 7.34 20.91 -5.90
N PHE A 172 8.63 20.62 -5.74
CA PHE A 172 9.20 20.29 -4.44
C PHE A 172 9.12 21.44 -3.42
N PRO A 173 9.34 22.72 -3.79
CA PRO A 173 9.09 23.85 -2.89
C PRO A 173 7.65 23.91 -2.37
N ARG A 174 6.65 23.73 -3.26
CA ARG A 174 5.24 23.70 -2.86
C ARG A 174 4.94 22.50 -1.94
N LEU A 175 5.51 21.33 -2.22
CA LEU A 175 5.36 20.17 -1.36
C LEU A 175 5.86 20.45 0.06
N LYS A 176 7.03 21.04 0.20
CA LYS A 176 7.58 21.47 1.50
C LYS A 176 6.64 22.46 2.22
N ALA A 177 6.22 23.51 1.50
CA ALA A 177 5.31 24.53 2.07
C ALA A 177 3.99 23.91 2.57
N ALA A 178 3.47 22.88 1.89
CA ALA A 178 2.27 22.16 2.31
C ALA A 178 2.46 21.47 3.68
N PHE A 179 3.60 20.80 3.88
CA PHE A 179 3.92 20.13 5.16
C PHE A 179 4.22 21.15 6.28
N GLU A 180 4.93 22.23 5.98
CA GLU A 180 5.18 23.34 6.92
C GLU A 180 3.86 23.97 7.40
N LYS A 181 2.94 24.24 6.46
CA LYS A 181 1.61 24.79 6.78
C LYS A 181 0.79 23.86 7.68
N SER A 182 0.92 22.55 7.51
CA SER A 182 0.24 21.54 8.33
C SER A 182 0.93 21.33 9.72
N GLY A 183 2.07 21.99 9.96
CA GLY A 183 2.84 21.84 11.19
C GLY A 183 3.46 20.44 11.32
N ILE A 184 3.84 19.83 10.20
CA ILE A 184 4.42 18.48 10.16
C ILE A 184 5.93 18.60 10.01
N GLU A 185 6.68 17.99 10.92
CA GLU A 185 8.13 17.86 10.81
C GLU A 185 8.51 16.85 9.73
N TYR A 186 9.53 17.18 8.94
CA TYR A 186 10.00 16.33 7.84
C TYR A 186 11.49 16.53 7.56
N THR A 187 12.11 15.56 6.90
CA THR A 187 13.45 15.68 6.30
C THR A 187 13.28 15.86 4.79
N ALA A 188 13.86 16.91 4.23
CA ALA A 188 13.82 17.21 2.80
C ALA A 188 15.05 16.63 2.09
N ILE A 189 14.86 15.65 1.23
CA ILE A 189 15.90 15.06 0.36
C ILE A 189 15.37 15.03 -1.06
N PRO A 190 15.55 16.12 -1.85
CA PRO A 190 14.96 16.22 -3.19
C PRO A 190 15.50 15.18 -4.17
N ASP A 191 16.72 14.71 -3.99
CA ASP A 191 17.29 13.64 -4.79
C ASP A 191 16.78 12.27 -4.32
N TYR A 192 15.84 11.67 -5.07
CA TYR A 192 15.26 10.38 -4.72
C TYR A 192 16.29 9.25 -4.69
N LEU A 193 17.39 9.35 -5.45
CA LEU A 193 18.49 8.37 -5.41
C LEU A 193 19.22 8.39 -4.07
N LYS A 194 19.15 9.50 -3.33
CA LYS A 194 19.68 9.63 -1.95
C LYS A 194 18.60 9.36 -0.92
N ALA A 195 17.36 9.80 -1.16
CA ALA A 195 16.25 9.63 -0.23
C ALA A 195 15.92 8.14 0.03
N ILE A 196 15.88 7.32 -1.04
CA ILE A 196 15.56 5.89 -0.96
C ILE A 196 16.55 5.14 -0.05
N PRO A 197 17.88 5.13 -0.31
CA PRO A 197 18.81 4.44 0.58
C PRO A 197 18.83 5.02 1.99
N TYR A 198 18.64 6.32 2.15
CA TYR A 198 18.60 6.97 3.46
C TYR A 198 17.47 6.40 4.33
N ILE A 199 16.22 6.42 3.84
CA ILE A 199 15.08 5.96 4.63
C ILE A 199 15.17 4.45 4.91
N LEU A 200 15.57 3.64 3.92
CA LEU A 200 15.66 2.19 4.09
C LEU A 200 16.75 1.81 5.10
N SER A 201 17.91 2.47 5.08
CA SER A 201 18.97 2.23 6.06
C SER A 201 18.54 2.62 7.46
N LYS A 202 17.98 3.83 7.61
CA LYS A 202 17.51 4.31 8.90
C LYS A 202 16.40 3.44 9.48
N ALA A 203 15.43 3.04 8.65
CA ALA A 203 14.35 2.15 9.06
C ALA A 203 14.84 0.74 9.44
N ALA A 204 15.89 0.23 8.79
CA ALA A 204 16.50 -1.06 9.15
C ALA A 204 17.23 -1.00 10.50
N GLU A 205 17.92 0.11 10.80
CA GLU A 205 18.57 0.33 12.10
C GLU A 205 17.56 0.36 13.26
N GLU A 206 16.40 0.98 13.04
CA GLU A 206 15.36 1.16 14.07
C GLU A 206 14.24 0.09 14.00
N LYS A 207 14.34 -0.86 13.08
CA LYS A 207 13.33 -1.90 12.82
C LYS A 207 11.93 -1.32 12.59
N ALA A 208 11.89 -0.20 11.86
CA ALA A 208 10.66 0.55 11.62
C ALA A 208 9.79 -0.08 10.53
N THR A 209 8.53 0.34 10.48
CA THR A 209 7.62 0.09 9.36
C THR A 209 7.69 1.26 8.39
N VAL A 210 7.87 1.00 7.10
CA VAL A 210 8.01 2.03 6.05
C VAL A 210 6.82 2.00 5.10
N LEU A 211 6.21 3.16 4.90
CA LEU A 211 5.28 3.42 3.80
C LEU A 211 5.96 4.28 2.73
N VAL A 212 5.93 3.82 1.49
CA VAL A 212 6.32 4.61 0.32
C VAL A 212 5.06 4.91 -0.50
N THR A 213 4.73 6.19 -0.67
CA THR A 213 3.50 6.56 -1.38
C THR A 213 3.56 7.95 -2.04
N GLY A 214 2.49 8.32 -2.74
CA GLY A 214 2.31 9.60 -3.42
C GLY A 214 2.61 9.55 -4.91
N SER A 215 3.30 8.51 -5.41
CA SER A 215 3.56 8.36 -6.84
C SER A 215 3.96 6.93 -7.21
N PHE A 216 3.39 6.42 -8.30
CA PHE A 216 3.86 5.17 -8.92
C PHE A 216 5.30 5.26 -9.43
N TYR A 217 5.75 6.44 -9.83
CA TYR A 217 7.13 6.65 -10.26
C TYR A 217 8.10 6.46 -9.09
N LEU A 218 7.78 7.01 -7.91
CA LEU A 218 8.58 6.80 -6.70
C LEU A 218 8.61 5.31 -6.31
N VAL A 219 7.45 4.65 -6.33
CA VAL A 219 7.35 3.20 -6.08
C VAL A 219 8.23 2.40 -7.04
N ALA A 220 8.22 2.75 -8.33
CA ALA A 220 9.06 2.10 -9.33
C ALA A 220 10.56 2.29 -9.05
N GLU A 221 10.98 3.50 -8.65
CA GLU A 221 12.38 3.77 -8.32
C GLU A 221 12.82 3.00 -7.06
N VAL A 222 11.97 2.88 -6.03
CA VAL A 222 12.25 2.03 -4.85
C VAL A 222 12.40 0.56 -5.27
N LYS A 223 11.52 0.05 -6.12
CA LYS A 223 11.61 -1.33 -6.62
C LYS A 223 12.89 -1.56 -7.42
N LYS A 224 13.26 -0.65 -8.31
CA LYS A 224 14.54 -0.72 -9.05
C LYS A 224 15.73 -0.76 -8.10
N TYR A 225 15.74 0.11 -7.09
CA TYR A 225 16.80 0.15 -6.10
C TYR A 225 16.93 -1.19 -5.36
N LEU A 226 15.82 -1.76 -4.88
CA LEU A 226 15.82 -3.05 -4.18
C LEU A 226 16.29 -4.21 -5.08
N LEU A 227 15.87 -4.23 -6.33
CA LEU A 227 16.32 -5.24 -7.31
C LEU A 227 17.82 -5.15 -7.57
N ALA A 228 18.38 -3.95 -7.73
CA ALA A 228 19.80 -3.75 -7.91
C ALA A 228 20.63 -4.25 -6.71
N GLN A 229 20.12 -4.10 -5.48
CA GLN A 229 20.77 -4.63 -4.28
C GLN A 229 20.80 -6.18 -4.25
N LYS A 230 19.73 -6.86 -4.70
CA LYS A 230 19.68 -8.33 -4.79
C LYS A 230 20.72 -8.86 -5.79
N THR A 231 20.88 -8.21 -6.92
CA THR A 231 21.84 -8.61 -7.96
C THR A 231 23.29 -8.50 -7.47
N ILE A 232 23.63 -7.47 -6.70
CA ILE A 232 24.98 -7.29 -6.14
C ILE A 232 25.34 -8.44 -5.20
N ILE A 233 24.41 -8.90 -4.36
CA ILE A 233 24.65 -10.00 -3.42
C ILE A 233 24.92 -11.32 -4.15
N GLN A 234 24.27 -11.56 -5.30
CA GLN A 234 24.48 -12.79 -6.09
C GLN A 234 25.86 -12.86 -6.79
N PHE A 235 26.50 -11.74 -7.04
CA PHE A 235 27.85 -11.69 -7.64
C PHE A 235 28.99 -11.59 -6.61
N SER A 236 28.68 -11.54 -5.33
CA SER A 236 29.65 -11.42 -4.24
C SER A 236 29.99 -12.77 -3.58
N HIS A 237 29.48 -13.86 -4.14
CA HIS A 237 29.75 -15.26 -3.79
C HIS A 237 30.28 -16.01 -4.99
#